data_758054a394a3421bc8dfd447fc5d3dd6
#
_entry.id   758054a394a3421bc8dfd447fc5d3dd6
#
_cell.length_a   1.000
_cell.length_b   1.000
_cell.length_c   1.000
_cell.angle_alpha   90.00
_cell.angle_beta   90.00
_cell.angle_gamma   90.00
#
_symmetry.space_group_name_H-M   'P 1'
#
loop_
_entity.id
_entity.type
_entity.pdbx_description
1 polymer ?
#
loop_
_entity_poly.entity_id
_entity_poly.type
_entity_poly.pdbx_seq_one_letter_code
_entity_poly.pdbx_strand_id
1 'polypeptide(L)'
;WDIPLVIGGKEIRTGNTGKVVMPHDHHHVLATYHKAGEKEVQMAIDAAMKAHKEWSELPWVERASIMLRVAELLATKYRYILNASVMLGQSKNPFQAEIDAPCELIDFLRFSTFYASQVYADQPYSETGILNRMEYRALEGFVFSLTPFNFTSIASNLNMAPAMMGNVAVWKPSTTAIHSNYFLMKVFQEAGLPDGVVNFIPGQGSVIGKVITGSRDLAGFHFTGSTSTFNTLWRQIGENLGHYKSYPKIVGETGGKNFIFAHPSAPALDVATAIVRGTDRKSTRLNSSHLYISYAVFCLKK
;
A
#
# COMPACT_ATOMS: atom_id res chain seq x y z
N TRP A 1 -6.90 -16.35 13.53
CA TRP A 1 -7.66 -15.13 13.24
C TRP A 1 -8.67 -15.41 12.13
N ASP A 2 -9.84 -14.76 12.20
CA ASP A 2 -10.84 -14.70 11.13
C ASP A 2 -10.91 -13.25 10.64
N ILE A 3 -10.39 -13.00 9.44
CA ILE A 3 -10.18 -11.65 8.91
C ILE A 3 -11.32 -11.30 7.95
N PRO A 4 -12.20 -10.35 8.33
CA PRO A 4 -13.27 -9.84 7.48
C PRO A 4 -12.75 -8.84 6.43
N LEU A 5 -13.60 -8.48 5.48
CA LEU A 5 -13.49 -7.21 4.79
C LEU A 5 -13.88 -6.08 5.76
N VAL A 6 -13.31 -4.89 5.55
CA VAL A 6 -13.74 -3.68 6.29
C VAL A 6 -14.20 -2.65 5.26
N ILE A 7 -15.52 -2.43 5.20
CA ILE A 7 -16.17 -1.55 4.23
C ILE A 7 -17.05 -0.55 4.97
N GLY A 8 -16.80 0.74 4.79
CA GLY A 8 -17.54 1.79 5.49
C GLY A 8 -17.51 1.61 7.01
N GLY A 9 -16.35 1.22 7.56
CA GLY A 9 -16.13 0.95 8.98
C GLY A 9 -16.70 -0.38 9.48
N LYS A 10 -17.46 -1.12 8.67
CA LYS A 10 -18.13 -2.37 9.08
C LYS A 10 -17.35 -3.60 8.64
N GLU A 11 -17.29 -4.60 9.52
CA GLU A 11 -16.75 -5.91 9.20
C GLU A 11 -17.77 -6.75 8.40
N ILE A 12 -17.35 -7.25 7.25
CA ILE A 12 -18.18 -8.06 6.35
C ILE A 12 -17.55 -9.43 6.17
N ARG A 13 -18.32 -10.47 6.44
CA ARG A 13 -17.95 -11.87 6.28
C ARG A 13 -18.76 -12.48 5.14
N THR A 14 -18.07 -12.76 4.02
CA THR A 14 -18.73 -13.23 2.79
C THR A 14 -18.98 -14.75 2.78
N GLY A 15 -18.32 -15.51 3.65
CA GLY A 15 -18.32 -16.98 3.59
C GLY A 15 -17.38 -17.57 2.54
N ASN A 16 -16.98 -16.81 1.51
CA ASN A 16 -15.96 -17.21 0.57
C ASN A 16 -14.58 -16.91 1.17
N THR A 17 -13.88 -17.94 1.61
CA THR A 17 -12.66 -17.75 2.43
C THR A 17 -11.38 -18.22 1.75
N GLY A 18 -10.26 -17.78 2.29
CA GLY A 18 -8.92 -18.26 1.99
C GLY A 18 -8.09 -18.35 3.26
N LYS A 19 -6.93 -18.97 3.16
CA LYS A 19 -6.01 -19.12 4.30
C LYS A 19 -4.75 -18.27 4.10
N VAL A 20 -4.29 -17.67 5.18
CA VAL A 20 -2.94 -17.09 5.28
C VAL A 20 -2.10 -18.08 6.07
N VAL A 21 -1.04 -18.58 5.46
CA VAL A 21 -0.12 -19.53 6.10
C VAL A 21 1.24 -18.90 6.32
N MET A 22 2.01 -19.41 7.27
CA MET A 22 3.40 -19.00 7.44
C MET A 22 4.23 -19.42 6.21
N PRO A 23 5.02 -18.51 5.61
CA PRO A 23 5.79 -18.85 4.42
C PRO A 23 6.87 -19.92 4.65
N HIS A 24 7.37 -20.03 5.86
CA HIS A 24 8.40 -21.01 6.27
C HIS A 24 7.83 -22.25 6.95
N ASP A 25 6.50 -22.29 7.19
CA ASP A 25 5.74 -23.46 7.65
C ASP A 25 4.32 -23.41 7.09
N HIS A 26 4.11 -24.01 5.92
CA HIS A 26 2.83 -23.99 5.23
C HIS A 26 1.71 -24.78 5.96
N HIS A 27 2.04 -25.60 6.95
CA HIS A 27 1.06 -26.30 7.77
C HIS A 27 0.47 -25.40 8.85
N HIS A 28 1.18 -24.31 9.22
CA HIS A 28 0.72 -23.36 10.21
C HIS A 28 -0.16 -22.27 9.59
N VAL A 29 -1.45 -22.32 9.90
CA VAL A 29 -2.43 -21.32 9.45
C VAL A 29 -2.46 -20.16 10.43
N LEU A 30 -2.10 -18.96 9.99
CA LEU A 30 -2.15 -17.73 10.78
C LEU A 30 -3.57 -17.15 10.86
N ALA A 31 -4.28 -17.19 9.73
CA ALA A 31 -5.61 -16.64 9.62
C ALA A 31 -6.42 -17.29 8.50
N THR A 32 -7.73 -17.30 8.68
CA THR A 32 -8.70 -17.40 7.58
C THR A 32 -9.14 -15.98 7.24
N TYR A 33 -9.30 -15.66 5.96
CA TYR A 33 -9.78 -14.36 5.53
C TYR A 33 -10.94 -14.49 4.53
N HIS A 34 -11.85 -13.53 4.56
CA HIS A 34 -12.97 -13.45 3.64
C HIS A 34 -12.54 -12.75 2.34
N LYS A 35 -13.04 -13.21 1.20
CA LYS A 35 -12.73 -12.67 -0.13
C LYS A 35 -13.90 -11.82 -0.62
N ALA A 36 -13.56 -10.63 -1.13
CA ALA A 36 -14.50 -9.78 -1.84
C ALA A 36 -14.88 -10.39 -3.19
N GLY A 37 -16.16 -10.43 -3.50
CA GLY A 37 -16.71 -10.60 -4.83
C GLY A 37 -17.05 -9.25 -5.48
N GLU A 38 -17.64 -9.26 -6.68
CA GLU A 38 -18.01 -8.04 -7.40
C GLU A 38 -18.94 -7.14 -6.57
N LYS A 39 -19.88 -7.72 -5.82
CA LYS A 39 -20.81 -7.01 -4.94
C LYS A 39 -20.07 -6.22 -3.83
N GLU A 40 -19.16 -6.87 -3.13
CA GLU A 40 -18.44 -6.25 -2.03
C GLU A 40 -17.46 -5.17 -2.53
N VAL A 41 -16.89 -5.35 -3.73
CA VAL A 41 -16.08 -4.30 -4.38
C VAL A 41 -16.94 -3.08 -4.68
N GLN A 42 -18.15 -3.24 -5.22
CA GLN A 42 -19.07 -2.13 -5.46
C GLN A 42 -19.45 -1.45 -4.14
N MET A 43 -19.77 -2.22 -3.10
CA MET A 43 -20.04 -1.67 -1.77
C MET A 43 -18.87 -0.83 -1.23
N ALA A 44 -17.62 -1.24 -1.47
CA ALA A 44 -16.45 -0.49 -1.06
C ALA A 44 -16.28 0.82 -1.84
N ILE A 45 -16.58 0.81 -3.15
CA ILE A 45 -16.61 2.02 -3.97
C ILE A 45 -17.69 2.97 -3.44
N ASP A 46 -18.90 2.50 -3.20
CA ASP A 46 -20.01 3.31 -2.72
C ASP A 46 -19.71 3.91 -1.34
N ALA A 47 -19.10 3.13 -0.43
CA ALA A 47 -18.68 3.61 0.88
C ALA A 47 -17.57 4.67 0.78
N ALA A 48 -16.59 4.47 -0.11
CA ALA A 48 -15.55 5.44 -0.39
C ALA A 48 -16.13 6.75 -0.93
N MET A 49 -17.01 6.67 -1.92
CA MET A 49 -17.63 7.86 -2.51
C MET A 49 -18.54 8.61 -1.52
N LYS A 50 -19.19 7.88 -0.61
CA LYS A 50 -19.97 8.50 0.48
C LYS A 50 -19.09 9.28 1.44
N ALA A 51 -17.94 8.73 1.83
CA ALA A 51 -17.00 9.40 2.72
C ALA A 51 -16.24 10.55 2.06
N HIS A 52 -16.11 10.53 0.72
CA HIS A 52 -15.27 11.45 -0.04
C HIS A 52 -15.59 12.92 0.25
N LYS A 53 -16.85 13.29 0.26
CA LYS A 53 -17.26 14.70 0.42
C LYS A 53 -16.77 15.28 1.75
N GLU A 54 -17.16 14.67 2.85
CA GLU A 54 -16.79 15.16 4.18
C GLU A 54 -15.28 15.10 4.41
N TRP A 55 -14.63 14.03 3.94
CA TRP A 55 -13.19 13.87 4.09
C TRP A 55 -12.38 14.88 3.28
N SER A 56 -12.77 15.14 2.04
CA SER A 56 -12.07 16.10 1.17
C SER A 56 -12.22 17.55 1.64
N GLU A 57 -13.33 17.89 2.31
CA GLU A 57 -13.61 19.21 2.86
C GLU A 57 -12.97 19.43 4.26
N LEU A 58 -12.58 18.35 4.95
CA LEU A 58 -11.91 18.43 6.25
C LEU A 58 -10.58 19.20 6.11
N PRO A 59 -10.27 20.16 6.98
CA PRO A 59 -9.01 20.89 6.94
C PRO A 59 -7.80 19.94 6.91
N TRP A 60 -6.81 20.21 6.08
CA TRP A 60 -5.66 19.32 5.92
C TRP A 60 -4.91 19.08 7.25
N VAL A 61 -4.90 20.05 8.16
CA VAL A 61 -4.28 19.93 9.48
C VAL A 61 -4.99 18.87 10.33
N GLU A 62 -6.29 18.76 10.24
CA GLU A 62 -7.06 17.74 10.95
C GLU A 62 -6.80 16.35 10.38
N ARG A 63 -6.73 16.22 9.05
CA ARG A 63 -6.31 14.98 8.40
C ARG A 63 -4.89 14.58 8.82
N ALA A 64 -3.96 15.54 8.82
CA ALA A 64 -2.58 15.34 9.26
C ALA A 64 -2.50 14.86 10.73
N SER A 65 -3.36 15.37 11.61
CA SER A 65 -3.38 14.96 13.01
C SER A 65 -3.73 13.47 13.18
N ILE A 66 -4.62 12.95 12.34
CA ILE A 66 -4.96 11.51 12.31
C ILE A 66 -3.73 10.70 11.84
N MET A 67 -3.01 11.17 10.81
CA MET A 67 -1.79 10.50 10.33
C MET A 67 -0.71 10.42 11.41
N LEU A 68 -0.51 11.52 12.15
CA LEU A 68 0.44 11.56 13.28
C LEU A 68 -0.01 10.64 14.42
N ARG A 69 -1.33 10.51 14.67
CA ARG A 69 -1.85 9.57 15.64
C ARG A 69 -1.64 8.12 15.22
N VAL A 70 -1.78 7.79 13.94
CA VAL A 70 -1.39 6.47 13.40
C VAL A 70 0.08 6.21 13.68
N ALA A 71 0.96 7.19 13.39
CA ALA A 71 2.39 7.06 13.65
C ALA A 71 2.70 6.82 15.13
N GLU A 72 2.00 7.51 16.05
CA GLU A 72 2.18 7.33 17.49
C GLU A 72 1.70 5.96 17.99
N LEU A 73 0.55 5.48 17.51
CA LEU A 73 0.05 4.14 17.83
C LEU A 73 1.02 3.05 17.33
N LEU A 74 1.61 3.24 16.17
CA LEU A 74 2.62 2.33 15.62
C LEU A 74 3.95 2.39 16.39
N ALA A 75 4.35 3.57 16.85
CA ALA A 75 5.58 3.73 17.62
C ALA A 75 5.49 3.12 19.02
N THR A 76 4.28 2.98 19.57
CA THR A 76 4.02 2.55 20.94
C THR A 76 3.25 1.25 20.99
N LYS A 77 1.93 1.30 21.02
CA LYS A 77 1.03 0.18 21.29
C LYS A 77 1.14 -0.97 20.29
N TYR A 78 1.25 -0.66 19.00
CA TYR A 78 1.18 -1.65 17.92
C TYR A 78 2.54 -2.10 17.39
N ARG A 79 3.65 -1.51 17.85
CA ARG A 79 4.99 -1.77 17.32
C ARG A 79 5.34 -3.26 17.31
N TYR A 80 5.25 -3.91 18.44
CA TYR A 80 5.61 -5.33 18.54
C TYR A 80 4.58 -6.27 17.93
N ILE A 81 3.30 -5.89 17.93
CA ILE A 81 2.25 -6.65 17.26
C ILE A 81 2.48 -6.65 15.75
N LEU A 82 2.80 -5.48 15.19
CA LEU A 82 3.09 -5.37 13.76
C LEU A 82 4.36 -6.15 13.39
N ASN A 83 5.42 -6.03 14.17
CA ASN A 83 6.66 -6.81 13.97
C ASN A 83 6.37 -8.31 13.97
N ALA A 84 5.67 -8.82 14.98
CA ALA A 84 5.33 -10.23 15.07
C ALA A 84 4.50 -10.70 13.86
N SER A 85 3.53 -9.88 13.43
CA SER A 85 2.69 -10.22 12.28
C SER A 85 3.47 -10.31 10.96
N VAL A 86 4.49 -9.45 10.81
CA VAL A 86 5.39 -9.44 9.65
C VAL A 86 6.40 -10.59 9.70
N MET A 87 6.95 -10.89 10.87
CA MET A 87 7.84 -12.05 11.05
C MET A 87 7.13 -13.36 10.70
N LEU A 88 5.92 -13.53 11.19
CA LEU A 88 5.13 -14.75 10.96
C LEU A 88 4.58 -14.82 9.52
N GLY A 89 4.01 -13.73 9.03
CA GLY A 89 3.31 -13.70 7.74
C GLY A 89 4.18 -13.45 6.52
N GLN A 90 5.40 -12.92 6.70
CA GLN A 90 6.32 -12.55 5.60
C GLN A 90 7.71 -13.16 5.76
N SER A 91 7.94 -14.01 6.78
CA SER A 91 9.22 -14.68 7.06
C SER A 91 10.40 -13.73 7.24
N LYS A 92 10.17 -12.56 7.79
CA LYS A 92 11.21 -11.59 8.10
C LYS A 92 11.81 -11.85 9.48
N ASN A 93 13.11 -11.61 9.63
CA ASN A 93 13.73 -11.60 10.95
C ASN A 93 13.32 -10.33 11.73
N PRO A 94 13.58 -10.25 13.06
CA PRO A 94 13.16 -9.08 13.86
C PRO A 94 13.67 -7.74 13.34
N PHE A 95 14.90 -7.69 12.87
CA PHE A 95 15.51 -6.46 12.32
C PHE A 95 14.86 -6.02 11.02
N GLN A 96 14.60 -6.96 10.12
CA GLN A 96 13.89 -6.67 8.86
C GLN A 96 12.44 -6.26 9.11
N ALA A 97 11.75 -6.94 10.02
CA ALA A 97 10.37 -6.60 10.38
C ALA A 97 10.26 -5.18 10.96
N GLU A 98 11.18 -4.84 11.86
CA GLU A 98 11.23 -3.52 12.49
C GLU A 98 11.44 -2.39 11.47
N ILE A 99 12.38 -2.56 10.53
CA ILE A 99 12.66 -1.55 9.51
C ILE A 99 11.51 -1.47 8.48
N ASP A 100 11.11 -2.61 7.92
CA ASP A 100 10.23 -2.68 6.74
C ASP A 100 8.74 -2.54 7.09
N ALA A 101 8.40 -2.39 8.36
CA ALA A 101 7.03 -2.19 8.82
C ALA A 101 6.92 -0.95 9.73
N PRO A 102 7.10 -1.02 11.07
CA PRO A 102 6.80 0.15 11.90
C PRO A 102 7.73 1.33 11.64
N CYS A 103 9.06 1.17 11.56
CA CYS A 103 9.98 2.29 11.42
C CYS A 103 9.72 3.09 10.14
N GLU A 104 9.74 2.42 8.99
CA GLU A 104 9.53 3.06 7.70
C GLU A 104 8.13 3.70 7.60
N LEU A 105 7.10 3.03 8.13
CA LEU A 105 5.75 3.58 8.10
C LEU A 105 5.59 4.80 8.99
N ILE A 106 6.17 4.79 10.19
CA ILE A 106 6.18 5.95 11.08
C ILE A 106 6.83 7.15 10.38
N ASP A 107 7.95 6.91 9.70
CA ASP A 107 8.65 7.95 8.94
C ASP A 107 7.81 8.45 7.75
N PHE A 108 7.19 7.55 6.97
CA PHE A 108 6.27 7.97 5.91
C PHE A 108 5.17 8.89 6.42
N LEU A 109 4.52 8.56 7.52
CA LEU A 109 3.43 9.36 8.07
C LEU A 109 3.91 10.73 8.57
N ARG A 110 5.04 10.77 9.26
CA ARG A 110 5.63 12.01 9.79
C ARG A 110 6.16 12.91 8.68
N PHE A 111 6.96 12.37 7.76
CA PHE A 111 7.52 13.14 6.66
C PHE A 111 6.44 13.55 5.64
N SER A 112 5.48 12.69 5.34
CA SER A 112 4.37 13.06 4.45
C SER A 112 3.55 14.20 5.03
N THR A 113 3.34 14.24 6.35
CA THR A 113 2.68 15.36 7.03
C THR A 113 3.48 16.65 6.89
N PHE A 114 4.80 16.58 7.08
CA PHE A 114 5.70 17.71 6.87
C PHE A 114 5.68 18.20 5.42
N TYR A 115 5.80 17.30 4.44
CA TYR A 115 5.77 17.70 3.04
C TYR A 115 4.40 18.22 2.60
N ALA A 116 3.30 17.69 3.14
CA ALA A 116 1.97 18.24 2.89
C ALA A 116 1.88 19.70 3.33
N SER A 117 2.46 20.05 4.49
CA SER A 117 2.50 21.47 4.94
C SER A 117 3.21 22.38 3.95
N GLN A 118 4.28 21.89 3.33
CA GLN A 118 5.02 22.64 2.30
C GLN A 118 4.20 22.79 1.00
N VAL A 119 3.53 21.71 0.57
CA VAL A 119 2.64 21.74 -0.61
C VAL A 119 1.52 22.77 -0.41
N TYR A 120 0.85 22.77 0.75
CA TYR A 120 -0.23 23.72 1.02
C TYR A 120 0.28 25.16 1.20
N ALA A 121 1.54 25.35 1.60
CA ALA A 121 2.17 26.68 1.70
C ALA A 121 2.64 27.23 0.34
N ASP A 122 2.79 26.38 -0.67
CA ASP A 122 3.22 26.81 -2.01
C ASP A 122 2.06 27.55 -2.70
N GLN A 123 2.22 28.86 -2.83
CA GLN A 123 1.20 29.76 -3.37
C GLN A 123 1.77 30.64 -4.48
N PRO A 124 0.98 31.00 -5.49
CA PRO A 124 1.44 31.86 -6.57
C PRO A 124 1.75 33.27 -6.08
N TYR A 125 2.63 33.95 -6.80
CA TYR A 125 2.95 35.35 -6.53
C TYR A 125 1.71 36.24 -6.63
N SER A 126 1.56 37.16 -5.67
CA SER A 126 0.52 38.17 -5.65
C SER A 126 1.11 39.57 -5.74
N GLU A 127 0.64 40.38 -6.66
CA GLU A 127 1.04 41.78 -6.80
C GLU A 127 0.22 42.68 -5.88
N THR A 128 0.66 43.95 -5.75
CA THR A 128 -0.09 44.95 -4.98
C THR A 128 -1.49 45.15 -5.53
N GLY A 129 -2.49 44.89 -4.71
CA GLY A 129 -3.92 45.01 -5.07
C GLY A 129 -4.51 43.79 -5.76
N ILE A 130 -3.72 42.71 -5.98
CA ILE A 130 -4.18 41.45 -6.59
C ILE A 130 -3.81 40.29 -5.66
N LEU A 131 -4.80 39.45 -5.32
CA LEU A 131 -4.57 38.20 -4.58
C LEU A 131 -4.70 37.02 -5.54
N ASN A 132 -3.58 36.32 -5.79
CA ASN A 132 -3.55 35.04 -6.47
C ASN A 132 -3.48 33.92 -5.44
N ARG A 133 -4.35 32.94 -5.55
CA ARG A 133 -4.41 31.81 -4.62
C ARG A 133 -4.64 30.50 -5.36
N MET A 134 -3.94 29.48 -4.94
CA MET A 134 -4.15 28.09 -5.35
C MET A 134 -4.93 27.34 -4.28
N GLU A 135 -5.93 26.58 -4.71
CA GLU A 135 -6.66 25.66 -3.85
C GLU A 135 -6.33 24.21 -4.24
N TYR A 136 -5.80 23.48 -3.26
CA TYR A 136 -5.49 22.07 -3.44
C TYR A 136 -6.71 21.23 -3.10
N ARG A 137 -7.29 20.59 -4.11
CA ARG A 137 -8.46 19.75 -3.97
C ARG A 137 -8.12 18.26 -4.11
N ALA A 138 -8.88 17.41 -3.43
CA ALA A 138 -8.86 15.98 -3.66
C ALA A 138 -9.26 15.64 -5.11
N LEU A 139 -8.89 14.46 -5.58
CA LEU A 139 -9.34 13.93 -6.86
C LEU A 139 -10.86 13.67 -6.83
N GLU A 140 -11.52 13.80 -7.97
CA GLU A 140 -12.98 13.59 -8.08
C GLU A 140 -13.31 12.09 -8.24
N GLY A 141 -13.11 11.32 -7.17
CA GLY A 141 -13.33 9.90 -7.16
C GLY A 141 -12.49 9.21 -6.10
N PHE A 142 -12.35 7.90 -6.22
CA PHE A 142 -11.56 7.10 -5.29
C PHE A 142 -10.19 6.71 -5.89
N VAL A 143 -9.24 6.44 -5.00
CA VAL A 143 -7.95 5.86 -5.34
C VAL A 143 -8.01 4.35 -5.12
N PHE A 144 -7.66 3.58 -6.13
CA PHE A 144 -7.43 2.15 -5.98
C PHE A 144 -6.00 1.90 -5.50
N SER A 145 -5.85 1.39 -4.29
CA SER A 145 -4.57 1.02 -3.71
C SER A 145 -4.35 -0.49 -3.80
N LEU A 146 -3.45 -0.90 -4.67
CA LEU A 146 -3.05 -2.30 -4.82
C LEU A 146 -1.65 -2.48 -4.28
N THR A 147 -1.54 -3.18 -3.14
CA THR A 147 -0.35 -3.13 -2.30
C THR A 147 0.48 -4.42 -2.31
N PRO A 148 1.80 -4.31 -2.09
CA PRO A 148 2.73 -5.43 -2.21
C PRO A 148 2.65 -6.40 -1.03
N PHE A 149 3.37 -7.51 -1.17
CA PHE A 149 3.43 -8.56 -0.15
C PHE A 149 4.62 -8.41 0.81
N ASN A 150 5.64 -7.68 0.42
CA ASN A 150 6.95 -7.71 1.08
C ASN A 150 7.19 -6.56 2.07
N PHE A 151 6.51 -5.42 1.90
CA PHE A 151 6.66 -4.25 2.76
C PHE A 151 5.30 -3.80 3.29
N THR A 152 5.06 -4.04 4.58
CA THR A 152 3.82 -3.62 5.25
C THR A 152 3.74 -2.09 5.38
N SER A 153 4.86 -1.41 5.49
CA SER A 153 4.96 0.06 5.43
C SER A 153 4.41 0.62 4.12
N ILE A 154 4.80 0.05 2.98
CA ILE A 154 4.32 0.45 1.65
C ILE A 154 2.82 0.17 1.53
N ALA A 155 2.36 -0.98 2.04
CA ALA A 155 0.94 -1.33 2.01
C ALA A 155 0.07 -0.29 2.73
N SER A 156 0.56 0.31 3.80
CA SER A 156 -0.11 1.43 4.47
C SER A 156 0.04 2.73 3.68
N ASN A 157 1.26 3.07 3.26
CA ASN A 157 1.54 4.35 2.62
C ASN A 157 0.73 4.56 1.33
N LEU A 158 0.49 3.51 0.54
CA LEU A 158 -0.31 3.60 -0.67
C LEU A 158 -1.75 4.06 -0.40
N ASN A 159 -2.27 3.84 0.82
CA ASN A 159 -3.58 4.31 1.26
C ASN A 159 -3.50 5.67 1.94
N MET A 160 -2.53 5.82 2.84
CA MET A 160 -2.49 6.97 3.75
C MET A 160 -1.97 8.24 3.08
N ALA A 161 -1.04 8.13 2.12
CA ALA A 161 -0.55 9.29 1.38
C ALA A 161 -1.66 9.99 0.57
N PRO A 162 -2.45 9.29 -0.27
CA PRO A 162 -3.59 9.94 -0.92
C PRO A 162 -4.66 10.36 0.08
N ALA A 163 -4.91 9.60 1.17
CA ALA A 163 -5.90 9.96 2.18
C ALA A 163 -5.54 11.29 2.87
N MET A 164 -4.28 11.53 3.19
CA MET A 164 -3.84 12.80 3.78
C MET A 164 -4.15 14.00 2.88
N MET A 165 -4.09 13.84 1.56
CA MET A 165 -4.45 14.87 0.58
C MET A 165 -5.96 14.96 0.30
N GLY A 166 -6.80 14.34 1.14
CA GLY A 166 -8.25 14.41 1.06
C GLY A 166 -8.91 13.35 0.17
N ASN A 167 -8.15 12.38 -0.34
CA ASN A 167 -8.68 11.31 -1.16
C ASN A 167 -9.21 10.15 -0.31
N VAL A 168 -10.05 9.32 -0.89
CA VAL A 168 -10.54 8.06 -0.30
C VAL A 168 -9.96 6.88 -1.05
N ALA A 169 -9.77 5.76 -0.36
CA ALA A 169 -9.10 4.60 -0.92
C ALA A 169 -9.94 3.32 -0.85
N VAL A 170 -9.89 2.56 -1.93
CA VAL A 170 -10.31 1.15 -1.97
C VAL A 170 -9.04 0.30 -2.01
N TRP A 171 -8.79 -0.42 -0.92
CA TRP A 171 -7.53 -1.10 -0.67
C TRP A 171 -7.62 -2.60 -0.90
N LYS A 172 -6.91 -3.08 -1.90
CA LYS A 172 -6.71 -4.51 -2.10
C LYS A 172 -5.32 -4.93 -1.62
N PRO A 173 -5.20 -5.59 -0.45
CA PRO A 173 -3.94 -6.10 0.05
C PRO A 173 -3.42 -7.27 -0.78
N SER A 174 -2.12 -7.51 -0.76
CA SER A 174 -1.58 -8.77 -1.25
C SER A 174 -2.07 -9.94 -0.40
N THR A 175 -2.44 -11.03 -1.04
CA THR A 175 -3.00 -12.23 -0.38
C THR A 175 -2.10 -12.75 0.75
N THR A 176 -0.81 -12.69 0.57
CA THR A 176 0.17 -13.23 1.53
C THR A 176 0.52 -12.25 2.66
N ALA A 177 0.12 -10.98 2.55
CA ALA A 177 0.34 -9.96 3.57
C ALA A 177 -0.97 -9.54 4.28
N ILE A 178 -2.08 -10.24 4.05
CA ILE A 178 -3.39 -9.90 4.64
C ILE A 178 -3.32 -9.81 6.17
N HIS A 179 -2.58 -10.71 6.81
CA HIS A 179 -2.48 -10.76 8.27
C HIS A 179 -1.92 -9.44 8.86
N SER A 180 -0.75 -8.99 8.39
CA SER A 180 -0.16 -7.73 8.85
C SER A 180 -0.98 -6.50 8.41
N ASN A 181 -1.54 -6.54 7.21
CA ASN A 181 -2.33 -5.44 6.67
C ASN A 181 -3.67 -5.26 7.40
N TYR A 182 -4.25 -6.33 7.93
CA TYR A 182 -5.44 -6.21 8.78
C TYR A 182 -5.14 -5.50 10.10
N PHE A 183 -3.96 -5.73 10.72
CA PHE A 183 -3.56 -4.95 11.88
C PHE A 183 -3.42 -3.46 11.58
N LEU A 184 -2.91 -3.10 10.41
CA LEU A 184 -2.87 -1.70 9.99
C LEU A 184 -4.28 -1.11 9.90
N MET A 185 -5.25 -1.84 9.34
CA MET A 185 -6.63 -1.35 9.29
C MET A 185 -7.19 -1.10 10.70
N LYS A 186 -6.87 -1.95 11.69
CA LYS A 186 -7.24 -1.72 13.10
C LYS A 186 -6.57 -0.48 13.68
N VAL A 187 -5.31 -0.24 13.35
CA VAL A 187 -4.60 0.98 13.78
C VAL A 187 -5.26 2.23 13.19
N PHE A 188 -5.66 2.20 11.92
CA PHE A 188 -6.33 3.33 11.27
C PHE A 188 -7.67 3.64 11.97
N GLN A 189 -8.47 2.63 12.26
CA GLN A 189 -9.72 2.78 12.98
C GLN A 189 -9.50 3.36 14.39
N GLU A 190 -8.54 2.84 15.16
CA GLU A 190 -8.22 3.33 16.50
C GLU A 190 -7.66 4.76 16.49
N ALA A 191 -6.93 5.13 15.44
CA ALA A 191 -6.45 6.50 15.27
C ALA A 191 -7.58 7.51 14.94
N GLY A 192 -8.78 7.03 14.65
CA GLY A 192 -9.93 7.87 14.33
C GLY A 192 -10.05 8.21 12.84
N LEU A 193 -9.47 7.39 11.95
CA LEU A 193 -9.73 7.54 10.52
C LEU A 193 -11.23 7.31 10.26
N PRO A 194 -11.95 8.26 9.63
CA PRO A 194 -13.39 8.13 9.43
C PRO A 194 -13.76 6.92 8.56
N ASP A 195 -14.93 6.36 8.85
CA ASP A 195 -15.48 5.21 8.15
C ASP A 195 -15.61 5.48 6.65
N GLY A 196 -15.10 4.56 5.82
CA GLY A 196 -15.15 4.66 4.36
C GLY A 196 -13.98 5.42 3.71
N VAL A 197 -13.14 6.13 4.47
CA VAL A 197 -11.94 6.78 3.91
C VAL A 197 -10.96 5.74 3.35
N VAL A 198 -10.76 4.63 4.06
CA VAL A 198 -10.04 3.46 3.58
C VAL A 198 -10.94 2.23 3.71
N ASN A 199 -11.15 1.50 2.61
CA ASN A 199 -11.95 0.29 2.58
C ASN A 199 -11.06 -0.90 2.25
N PHE A 200 -10.99 -1.88 3.16
CA PHE A 200 -10.11 -3.05 3.07
C PHE A 200 -10.83 -4.23 2.45
N ILE A 201 -10.42 -4.64 1.24
CA ILE A 201 -11.09 -5.68 0.44
C ILE A 201 -10.12 -6.77 -0.04
N PRO A 202 -9.69 -7.68 0.84
CA PRO A 202 -8.96 -8.87 0.40
C PRO A 202 -9.77 -9.65 -0.65
N GLY A 203 -9.09 -10.23 -1.64
CA GLY A 203 -9.78 -11.03 -2.64
C GLY A 203 -8.94 -11.29 -3.89
N GLN A 204 -9.59 -11.88 -4.89
CA GLN A 204 -8.95 -12.24 -6.15
C GLN A 204 -8.72 -10.99 -7.02
N GLY A 205 -7.45 -10.78 -7.45
CA GLY A 205 -7.06 -9.58 -8.19
C GLY A 205 -7.83 -9.37 -9.50
N SER A 206 -8.14 -10.46 -10.23
CA SER A 206 -8.90 -10.38 -11.50
C SER A 206 -10.35 -9.92 -11.29
N VAL A 207 -11.01 -10.38 -10.22
CA VAL A 207 -12.38 -9.98 -9.89
C VAL A 207 -12.41 -8.52 -9.46
N ILE A 208 -11.55 -8.15 -8.51
CA ILE A 208 -11.49 -6.78 -7.98
C ILE A 208 -11.06 -5.80 -9.08
N GLY A 209 -10.01 -6.13 -9.83
CA GLY A 209 -9.48 -5.27 -10.89
C GLY A 209 -10.51 -4.95 -11.97
N LYS A 210 -11.31 -5.94 -12.38
CA LYS A 210 -12.39 -5.75 -13.37
C LYS A 210 -13.42 -4.72 -12.93
N VAL A 211 -13.92 -4.82 -11.68
CA VAL A 211 -14.93 -3.89 -11.16
C VAL A 211 -14.33 -2.48 -10.99
N ILE A 212 -13.11 -2.40 -10.42
CA ILE A 212 -12.42 -1.14 -10.19
C ILE A 212 -12.17 -0.39 -11.49
N THR A 213 -11.55 -1.05 -12.49
CA THR A 213 -11.21 -0.39 -13.77
C THR A 213 -12.44 -0.09 -14.62
N GLY A 214 -13.57 -0.74 -14.37
CA GLY A 214 -14.86 -0.43 -14.98
C GLY A 214 -15.66 0.67 -14.27
N SER A 215 -15.22 1.12 -13.10
CA SER A 215 -15.93 2.17 -12.37
C SER A 215 -15.61 3.55 -12.91
N ARG A 216 -16.64 4.35 -13.26
CA ARG A 216 -16.45 5.72 -13.72
C ARG A 216 -15.89 6.68 -12.66
N ASP A 217 -15.93 6.27 -11.38
CA ASP A 217 -15.43 7.05 -10.24
C ASP A 217 -13.97 6.74 -9.90
N LEU A 218 -13.28 5.92 -10.69
CA LEU A 218 -11.84 5.69 -10.52
C LEU A 218 -11.07 6.98 -10.86
N ALA A 219 -10.46 7.58 -9.85
CA ALA A 219 -9.71 8.82 -10.00
C ALA A 219 -8.19 8.65 -9.82
N GLY A 220 -7.77 7.54 -9.20
CA GLY A 220 -6.35 7.23 -9.02
C GLY A 220 -6.08 5.74 -8.92
N PHE A 221 -4.91 5.33 -9.39
CA PHE A 221 -4.38 3.98 -9.25
C PHE A 221 -3.00 4.06 -8.62
N HIS A 222 -2.87 3.62 -7.37
CA HIS A 222 -1.64 3.62 -6.60
C HIS A 222 -1.18 2.17 -6.38
N PHE A 223 -0.04 1.83 -6.95
CA PHE A 223 0.38 0.45 -7.14
C PHE A 223 1.82 0.21 -6.70
N THR A 224 2.04 -0.88 -6.00
CA THR A 224 3.36 -1.50 -5.88
C THR A 224 3.22 -3.01 -6.08
N GLY A 225 3.98 -3.58 -7.02
CA GLY A 225 3.93 -5.00 -7.32
C GLY A 225 4.63 -5.39 -8.61
N SER A 226 4.15 -6.46 -9.28
CA SER A 226 4.79 -6.94 -10.50
C SER A 226 4.53 -6.03 -11.69
N THR A 227 5.55 -5.83 -12.54
CA THR A 227 5.45 -5.06 -13.79
C THR A 227 4.34 -5.58 -14.70
N SER A 228 4.15 -6.89 -14.77
CA SER A 228 3.10 -7.49 -15.62
C SER A 228 1.69 -7.11 -15.15
N THR A 229 1.43 -7.14 -13.84
CA THR A 229 0.15 -6.70 -13.26
C THR A 229 -0.08 -5.21 -13.50
N PHE A 230 0.95 -4.39 -13.29
CA PHE A 230 0.88 -2.95 -13.55
C PHE A 230 0.51 -2.65 -15.00
N ASN A 231 1.21 -3.25 -15.95
CA ASN A 231 0.96 -3.07 -17.38
C ASN A 231 -0.45 -3.52 -17.79
N THR A 232 -0.95 -4.61 -17.20
CA THR A 232 -2.32 -5.11 -17.45
C THR A 232 -3.37 -4.11 -16.99
N LEU A 233 -3.25 -3.60 -15.76
CA LEU A 233 -4.20 -2.63 -15.21
C LEU A 233 -4.09 -1.27 -15.91
N TRP A 234 -2.88 -0.82 -16.23
CA TRP A 234 -2.69 0.41 -17.01
C TRP A 234 -3.39 0.33 -18.38
N ARG A 235 -3.25 -0.81 -19.08
CA ARG A 235 -3.95 -1.03 -20.36
C ARG A 235 -5.46 -0.97 -20.18
N GLN A 236 -6.00 -1.67 -19.17
CA GLN A 236 -7.44 -1.65 -18.87
C GLN A 236 -7.95 -0.23 -18.56
N ILE A 237 -7.18 0.55 -17.82
CA ILE A 237 -7.51 1.96 -17.56
C ILE A 237 -7.48 2.76 -18.87
N GLY A 238 -6.47 2.55 -19.71
CA GLY A 238 -6.35 3.22 -21.01
C GLY A 238 -7.50 2.91 -21.97
N GLU A 239 -7.97 1.66 -21.98
CA GLU A 239 -9.11 1.24 -22.80
C GLU A 239 -10.44 1.85 -22.33
N ASN A 240 -10.54 2.25 -21.07
CA ASN A 240 -11.74 2.82 -20.46
C ASN A 240 -11.72 4.36 -20.31
N LEU A 241 -10.75 5.07 -20.89
CA LEU A 241 -10.56 6.51 -20.67
C LEU A 241 -11.81 7.36 -20.90
N GLY A 242 -12.61 7.05 -21.91
CA GLY A 242 -13.86 7.77 -22.20
C GLY A 242 -14.99 7.53 -21.21
N HIS A 243 -14.85 6.58 -20.28
CA HIS A 243 -15.87 6.23 -19.29
C HIS A 243 -15.69 6.96 -17.97
N TYR A 244 -14.47 7.34 -17.60
CA TYR A 244 -14.18 7.97 -16.32
C TYR A 244 -14.68 9.43 -16.26
N LYS A 245 -15.04 9.88 -15.05
CA LYS A 245 -15.37 11.30 -14.80
C LYS A 245 -14.18 12.22 -15.04
N SER A 246 -12.99 11.74 -14.71
CA SER A 246 -11.71 12.42 -14.90
C SER A 246 -10.66 11.36 -15.20
N TYR A 247 -9.61 11.69 -15.95
CA TYR A 247 -8.55 10.72 -16.24
C TYR A 247 -7.84 10.29 -14.95
N PRO A 248 -7.75 8.97 -14.66
CA PRO A 248 -7.14 8.48 -13.43
C PRO A 248 -5.66 8.83 -13.36
N LYS A 249 -5.19 9.27 -12.19
CA LYS A 249 -3.76 9.43 -11.91
C LYS A 249 -3.15 8.07 -11.64
N ILE A 250 -2.08 7.73 -12.35
CA ILE A 250 -1.40 6.44 -12.20
C ILE A 250 -0.05 6.65 -11.54
N VAL A 251 0.15 6.05 -10.38
CA VAL A 251 1.42 6.04 -9.65
C VAL A 251 1.79 4.59 -9.39
N GLY A 252 2.92 4.15 -9.92
CA GLY A 252 3.32 2.75 -9.83
C GLY A 252 4.80 2.58 -9.51
N GLU A 253 5.07 1.69 -8.55
CA GLU A 253 6.36 1.10 -8.32
C GLU A 253 6.33 -0.36 -8.73
N THR A 254 7.23 -0.77 -9.60
CA THR A 254 7.27 -2.13 -10.16
C THR A 254 8.62 -2.81 -9.91
N GLY A 255 8.93 -3.88 -10.64
CA GLY A 255 10.18 -4.63 -10.50
C GLY A 255 11.42 -3.77 -10.75
N GLY A 256 12.36 -3.81 -9.81
CA GLY A 256 13.65 -3.13 -9.94
C GLY A 256 14.66 -3.93 -10.75
N LYS A 257 15.73 -3.25 -11.16
CA LYS A 257 16.90 -3.84 -11.84
C LYS A 257 18.17 -3.57 -11.03
N ASN A 258 18.16 -3.99 -9.77
CA ASN A 258 19.31 -3.84 -8.90
C ASN A 258 20.43 -4.80 -9.34
N PHE A 259 21.67 -4.38 -9.18
CA PHE A 259 22.83 -5.20 -9.49
C PHE A 259 23.93 -4.99 -8.45
N ILE A 260 24.82 -5.96 -8.35
CA ILE A 260 26.08 -5.86 -7.63
C ILE A 260 27.19 -5.94 -8.67
N PHE A 261 27.99 -4.87 -8.75
CA PHE A 261 29.20 -4.86 -9.57
C PHE A 261 30.41 -5.08 -8.67
N ALA A 262 31.06 -6.23 -8.82
CA ALA A 262 32.21 -6.60 -8.02
C ALA A 262 33.48 -6.66 -8.88
N HIS A 263 34.52 -5.91 -8.46
CA HIS A 263 35.84 -6.00 -9.06
C HIS A 263 36.49 -7.35 -8.71
N PRO A 264 37.33 -7.95 -9.57
CA PRO A 264 37.98 -9.25 -9.29
C PRO A 264 38.82 -9.33 -8.00
N SER A 265 39.28 -8.19 -7.48
CA SER A 265 39.98 -8.10 -6.20
C SER A 265 39.06 -8.04 -4.96
N ALA A 266 37.74 -7.98 -5.13
CA ALA A 266 36.82 -7.95 -4.00
C ALA A 266 36.83 -9.31 -3.28
N PRO A 267 36.80 -9.31 -1.92
CA PRO A 267 36.72 -10.56 -1.17
C PRO A 267 35.42 -11.31 -1.50
N ALA A 268 35.58 -12.57 -1.95
CA ALA A 268 34.43 -13.36 -2.40
C ALA A 268 33.37 -13.57 -1.31
N LEU A 269 33.76 -13.67 -0.05
CA LEU A 269 32.87 -13.84 1.09
C LEU A 269 32.01 -12.58 1.31
N ASP A 270 32.58 -11.38 1.19
CA ASP A 270 31.87 -10.12 1.36
C ASP A 270 30.84 -9.93 0.24
N VAL A 271 31.22 -10.26 -0.99
CA VAL A 271 30.32 -10.21 -2.15
C VAL A 271 29.16 -11.21 -1.99
N ALA A 272 29.48 -12.46 -1.59
CA ALA A 272 28.45 -13.48 -1.33
C ALA A 272 27.48 -13.03 -0.21
N THR A 273 28.02 -12.47 0.87
CA THR A 273 27.23 -11.94 1.98
C THR A 273 26.31 -10.81 1.52
N ALA A 274 26.81 -9.88 0.71
CA ALA A 274 26.01 -8.78 0.15
C ALA A 274 24.90 -9.30 -0.77
N ILE A 275 25.17 -10.32 -1.60
CA ILE A 275 24.19 -10.96 -2.46
C ILE A 275 23.08 -11.60 -1.63
N VAL A 276 23.43 -12.42 -0.63
CA VAL A 276 22.45 -13.11 0.22
C VAL A 276 21.57 -12.10 0.96
N ARG A 277 22.16 -11.11 1.62
CA ARG A 277 21.42 -10.08 2.35
C ARG A 277 20.52 -9.25 1.46
N GLY A 278 21.00 -8.85 0.28
CA GLY A 278 20.22 -8.05 -0.68
C GLY A 278 19.04 -8.83 -1.26
N THR A 279 19.23 -10.12 -1.50
CA THR A 279 18.19 -11.01 -2.03
C THR A 279 17.12 -11.31 -0.97
N ASP A 280 17.53 -11.63 0.25
CA ASP A 280 16.63 -12.01 1.32
C ASP A 280 15.67 -10.87 1.71
N ARG A 281 16.15 -9.65 1.79
CA ARG A 281 15.35 -8.50 2.25
C ARG A 281 14.18 -8.17 1.33
N LYS A 282 14.38 -8.17 0.00
CA LYS A 282 13.36 -7.73 -0.97
C LYS A 282 12.49 -8.84 -1.52
N SER A 283 12.96 -10.07 -1.49
CA SER A 283 12.36 -11.15 -2.25
C SER A 283 12.33 -12.49 -1.52
N THR A 284 12.13 -12.51 -0.22
CA THR A 284 11.80 -13.75 0.51
C THR A 284 10.61 -14.48 -0.09
N ARG A 285 9.99 -13.90 -1.12
CA ARG A 285 8.95 -14.53 -1.91
C ARG A 285 8.96 -14.10 -3.37
N LEU A 286 9.27 -15.05 -4.22
CA LEU A 286 8.82 -15.18 -5.60
C LEU A 286 9.52 -14.39 -6.71
N ASN A 287 10.11 -15.20 -7.57
CA ASN A 287 10.14 -15.12 -9.05
C ASN A 287 10.74 -13.89 -9.74
N SER A 288 10.81 -12.72 -9.15
CA SER A 288 11.46 -11.58 -9.81
C SER A 288 12.96 -11.49 -9.56
N SER A 289 13.45 -12.15 -8.53
CA SER A 289 14.87 -12.09 -8.12
C SER A 289 15.72 -13.29 -8.53
N HIS A 290 15.13 -14.43 -8.86
CA HIS A 290 15.89 -15.59 -9.33
C HIS A 290 16.68 -15.32 -10.60
N LEU A 291 16.19 -14.46 -11.48
CA LEU A 291 16.94 -14.03 -12.69
C LEU A 291 18.20 -13.24 -12.34
N TYR A 292 18.22 -12.50 -11.24
CA TYR A 292 19.36 -11.66 -10.84
C TYR A 292 20.43 -12.43 -10.09
N ILE A 293 20.06 -13.43 -9.30
CA ILE A 293 21.02 -14.33 -8.65
C ILE A 293 21.83 -15.11 -9.71
N SER A 294 21.17 -15.56 -10.77
CA SER A 294 21.84 -16.23 -11.89
C SER A 294 22.86 -15.32 -12.58
N TYR A 295 22.58 -14.02 -12.71
CA TYR A 295 23.48 -13.04 -13.31
C TYR A 295 24.69 -12.71 -12.41
N ALA A 296 24.47 -12.56 -11.11
CA ALA A 296 25.55 -12.31 -10.14
C ALA A 296 26.51 -13.50 -10.02
N VAL A 297 26.00 -14.73 -10.05
CA VAL A 297 26.83 -15.96 -10.04
C VAL A 297 27.65 -16.10 -11.32
N PHE A 298 27.15 -15.64 -12.46
CA PHE A 298 27.90 -15.64 -13.73
C PHE A 298 29.08 -14.67 -13.72
N CYS A 299 28.95 -13.52 -13.05
CA CYS A 299 30.04 -12.54 -12.91
C CYS A 299 31.14 -13.01 -11.94
N LEU A 300 30.83 -13.88 -11.00
CA LEU A 300 31.80 -14.46 -10.05
C LEU A 300 32.57 -15.66 -10.61
N LYS A 301 32.14 -16.28 -11.71
CA LYS A 301 32.76 -17.46 -12.33
C LYS A 301 33.76 -17.13 -13.44
N LYS A 302 34.02 -15.90 -13.74
CA LYS A 302 35.11 -15.45 -14.61
C LYS A 302 36.21 -14.79 -13.77
#